data_82261b8c2df8478683ea4ad4ac68dc88
#
_entry.id   82261b8c2df8478683ea4ad4ac68dc88
#
_cell.length_a   1.000
_cell.length_b   1.000
_cell.length_c   1.000
_cell.angle_alpha   90.00
_cell.angle_beta   90.00
_cell.angle_gamma   90.00
#
_symmetry.space_group_name_H-M   'P 1'
#
loop_
_entity.id
_entity.type
_entity.pdbx_description
1 polymer ?
#
loop_
_entity_poly.entity_id
_entity_poly.type
_entity_poly.pdbx_seq_one_letter_code
_entity_poly.pdbx_strand_id
1 'polypeptide(L)'
;MDAFDGLIVVISCADMVVSSAEAKGTSAGAISVFRAFRLLRVFKVVRKWRRLHSIIIAITKSAQGLLNFLIVLTVIMVIYALVGMEIFGGKYMFHGLDPLPRNNFNSMFWALITVFQVLTGENWNDVMHDHMEISAFWSVLFFVSLFCIGNYILMNIFLAILLQNFDQSELIALVE
;
A
#
# COMPACT_ATOMS: atom_id res chain seq x y z
N MET A 1 -25.20 10.54 5.91
CA MET A 1 -24.09 11.39 5.43
C MET A 1 -22.97 10.42 5.13
N ASP A 2 -22.79 10.10 3.86
CA ASP A 2 -21.89 9.04 3.44
C ASP A 2 -20.44 9.48 3.62
N ALA A 3 -19.54 8.54 3.95
CA ALA A 3 -18.09 8.80 4.10
C ALA A 3 -17.51 9.55 2.88
N PHE A 4 -18.12 9.36 1.72
CA PHE A 4 -17.77 10.02 0.48
C PHE A 4 -18.14 11.53 0.47
N ASP A 5 -19.28 11.91 1.06
CA ASP A 5 -19.65 13.32 1.23
C ASP A 5 -18.70 14.04 2.19
N GLY A 6 -18.28 13.34 3.26
CA GLY A 6 -17.25 13.83 4.18
C GLY A 6 -15.90 14.07 3.47
N LEU A 7 -15.46 13.16 2.62
CA LEU A 7 -14.22 13.29 1.85
C LEU A 7 -14.27 14.49 0.89
N ILE A 8 -15.41 14.73 0.22
CA ILE A 8 -15.58 15.88 -0.67
C ILE A 8 -15.58 17.20 0.10
N VAL A 9 -16.17 17.21 1.30
CA VAL A 9 -16.14 18.39 2.19
C VAL A 9 -14.71 18.68 2.63
N VAL A 10 -13.95 17.66 3.04
CA VAL A 10 -12.52 17.80 3.41
C VAL A 10 -11.71 18.35 2.24
N ILE A 11 -11.88 17.81 1.02
CA ILE A 11 -11.22 18.32 -0.19
C ILE A 11 -11.60 19.77 -0.47
N SER A 12 -12.86 20.14 -0.28
CA SER A 12 -13.34 21.53 -0.50
C SER A 12 -12.80 22.49 0.55
N CYS A 13 -12.69 22.05 1.81
CA CYS A 13 -12.05 22.83 2.88
C CYS A 13 -10.56 22.99 2.65
N ALA A 14 -9.87 21.93 2.22
CA ALA A 14 -8.46 21.99 1.85
C ALA A 14 -8.24 23.00 0.71
N ASP A 15 -9.10 23.03 -0.31
CA ASP A 15 -9.05 23.98 -1.43
C ASP A 15 -9.19 25.45 -0.94
N MET A 16 -10.05 25.70 0.07
CA MET A 16 -10.25 27.02 0.66
C MET A 16 -9.05 27.47 1.50
N VAL A 17 -8.46 26.56 2.29
CA VAL A 17 -7.24 26.81 3.07
C VAL A 17 -6.05 27.12 2.14
N VAL A 18 -5.93 26.38 1.05
CA VAL A 18 -4.91 26.56 0.01
C VAL A 18 -5.02 27.93 -0.64
N SER A 19 -6.21 28.34 -1.04
CA SER A 19 -6.46 29.67 -1.66
C SER A 19 -6.10 30.81 -0.69
N SER A 20 -6.31 30.59 0.61
CA SER A 20 -5.96 31.55 1.65
C SER A 20 -4.44 31.60 1.91
N ALA A 21 -3.72 30.51 1.74
CA ALA A 21 -2.27 30.42 1.90
C ALA A 21 -1.52 31.02 0.71
N GLU A 22 -2.04 30.86 -0.52
CA GLU A 22 -1.50 31.54 -1.72
C GLU A 22 -1.52 33.07 -1.57
N ALA A 23 -2.56 33.63 -0.92
CA ALA A 23 -2.69 35.05 -0.67
C ALA A 23 -1.66 35.60 0.36
N LYS A 24 -1.01 34.73 1.15
CA LYS A 24 -0.06 35.10 2.23
C LYS A 24 1.41 34.94 1.89
N GLY A 25 1.79 34.67 0.62
CA GLY A 25 3.19 34.68 0.18
C GLY A 25 4.05 33.52 0.72
N THR A 26 3.49 32.33 0.83
CA THR A 26 4.17 31.12 1.33
C THR A 26 5.24 30.61 0.35
N SER A 27 6.28 29.93 0.86
CA SER A 27 7.46 29.44 0.11
C SER A 27 7.12 28.60 -1.14
N ALA A 28 7.96 28.71 -2.18
CA ALA A 28 7.76 28.07 -3.50
C ALA A 28 7.47 26.56 -3.48
N GLY A 29 7.99 25.82 -2.50
CA GLY A 29 7.74 24.39 -2.34
C GLY A 29 6.30 24.06 -1.91
N ALA A 30 5.72 24.85 -1.01
CA ALA A 30 4.34 24.70 -0.59
C ALA A 30 3.36 24.99 -1.74
N ILE A 31 3.68 25.98 -2.59
CA ILE A 31 2.86 26.34 -3.76
C ILE A 31 2.75 25.18 -4.76
N SER A 32 3.80 24.39 -4.96
CA SER A 32 3.76 23.22 -5.87
C SER A 32 2.85 22.11 -5.35
N VAL A 33 2.88 21.83 -4.05
CA VAL A 33 1.97 20.86 -3.41
C VAL A 33 0.52 21.33 -3.52
N PHE A 34 0.29 22.61 -3.27
CA PHE A 34 -1.06 23.21 -3.37
C PHE A 34 -1.61 23.18 -4.80
N ARG A 35 -0.76 23.34 -5.81
CA ARG A 35 -1.15 23.20 -7.22
C ARG A 35 -1.63 21.77 -7.53
N ALA A 36 -1.03 20.74 -6.91
CA ALA A 36 -1.46 19.35 -7.04
C ALA A 36 -2.84 19.12 -6.41
N PHE A 37 -3.17 19.77 -5.28
CA PHE A 37 -4.51 19.69 -4.67
C PHE A 37 -5.62 20.23 -5.59
N ARG A 38 -5.28 21.15 -6.51
CA ARG A 38 -6.26 21.65 -7.50
C ARG A 38 -6.76 20.54 -8.44
N LEU A 39 -5.93 19.49 -8.67
CA LEU A 39 -6.31 18.31 -9.46
C LEU A 39 -7.39 17.48 -8.76
N LEU A 40 -7.48 17.54 -7.42
CA LEU A 40 -8.52 16.83 -6.67
C LEU A 40 -9.94 17.33 -6.98
N ARG A 41 -10.07 18.50 -7.65
CA ARG A 41 -11.36 18.97 -8.16
C ARG A 41 -12.00 18.00 -9.16
N VAL A 42 -11.17 17.16 -9.83
CA VAL A 42 -11.66 16.10 -10.72
C VAL A 42 -12.60 15.15 -9.96
N PHE A 43 -12.37 14.91 -8.66
CA PHE A 43 -13.25 14.09 -7.85
C PHE A 43 -14.68 14.65 -7.71
N LYS A 44 -14.90 15.96 -7.95
CA LYS A 44 -16.26 16.53 -8.02
C LYS A 44 -17.06 15.96 -9.21
N VAL A 45 -16.39 15.50 -10.27
CA VAL A 45 -17.03 14.85 -11.42
C VAL A 45 -17.62 13.50 -11.02
N VAL A 46 -16.97 12.77 -10.10
CA VAL A 46 -17.44 11.49 -9.57
C VAL A 46 -18.85 11.61 -8.98
N ARG A 47 -19.15 12.72 -8.32
CA ARG A 47 -20.48 12.99 -7.74
C ARG A 47 -21.59 13.12 -8.79
N LYS A 48 -21.28 13.65 -9.97
CA LYS A 48 -22.24 13.80 -11.06
C LYS A 48 -22.48 12.50 -11.83
N TRP A 49 -21.57 11.56 -11.76
CA TRP A 49 -21.64 10.32 -12.53
C TRP A 49 -22.17 9.16 -11.68
N ARG A 50 -23.46 8.93 -11.71
CA ARG A 50 -24.16 7.90 -10.92
C ARG A 50 -23.52 6.51 -11.03
N ARG A 51 -23.09 6.09 -12.22
CA ARG A 51 -22.43 4.79 -12.42
C ARG A 51 -21.11 4.68 -11.69
N LEU A 52 -20.27 5.73 -11.71
CA LEU A 52 -18.99 5.76 -11.01
C LEU A 52 -19.19 5.75 -9.49
N HIS A 53 -20.17 6.47 -8.99
CA HIS A 53 -20.55 6.47 -7.57
C HIS A 53 -20.99 5.06 -7.10
N SER A 54 -21.79 4.36 -7.93
CA SER A 54 -22.23 2.98 -7.64
C SER A 54 -21.04 2.00 -7.58
N ILE A 55 -20.06 2.13 -8.49
CA ILE A 55 -18.84 1.32 -8.50
C ILE A 55 -18.00 1.58 -7.24
N ILE A 56 -17.83 2.84 -6.84
CA ILE A 56 -17.07 3.18 -5.63
C ILE A 56 -17.73 2.59 -4.38
N ILE A 57 -19.07 2.67 -4.28
CA ILE A 57 -19.80 2.05 -3.15
C ILE A 57 -19.60 0.52 -3.14
N ALA A 58 -19.67 -0.13 -4.30
CA ALA A 58 -19.44 -1.56 -4.40
C ALA A 58 -18.02 -1.94 -3.95
N ILE A 59 -17.01 -1.20 -4.39
CA ILE A 59 -15.61 -1.41 -3.99
C ILE A 59 -15.44 -1.20 -2.47
N THR A 60 -16.00 -0.13 -1.90
CA THR A 60 -15.87 0.14 -0.46
C THR A 60 -16.57 -0.89 0.40
N LYS A 61 -17.72 -1.41 -0.03
CA LYS A 61 -18.39 -2.52 0.67
C LYS A 61 -17.57 -3.80 0.63
N SER A 62 -17.00 -4.15 -0.53
CA SER A 62 -16.12 -5.32 -0.67
C SER A 62 -14.83 -5.17 0.15
N ALA A 63 -14.26 -3.96 0.21
CA ALA A 63 -13.05 -3.69 0.97
C ALA A 63 -13.23 -3.88 2.49
N GLN A 64 -14.43 -3.69 3.02
CA GLN A 64 -14.71 -3.82 4.44
C GLN A 64 -14.45 -5.24 4.98
N GLY A 65 -14.73 -6.27 4.16
CA GLY A 65 -14.40 -7.66 4.49
C GLY A 65 -12.90 -7.98 4.51
N LEU A 66 -12.07 -7.14 3.83
CA LEU A 66 -10.64 -7.35 3.72
C LEU A 66 -9.82 -6.73 4.87
N LEU A 67 -10.42 -5.87 5.70
CA LEU A 67 -9.69 -5.16 6.76
C LEU A 67 -8.98 -6.11 7.72
N ASN A 68 -9.60 -7.20 8.10
CA ASN A 68 -9.00 -8.19 9.00
C ASN A 68 -7.75 -8.83 8.38
N PHE A 69 -7.79 -9.14 7.09
CA PHE A 69 -6.64 -9.67 6.35
C PHE A 69 -5.51 -8.65 6.23
N LEU A 70 -5.84 -7.37 6.00
CA LEU A 70 -4.85 -6.30 5.94
C LEU A 70 -4.13 -6.09 7.28
N ILE A 71 -4.85 -6.25 8.41
CA ILE A 71 -4.25 -6.19 9.74
C ILE A 71 -3.22 -7.33 9.90
N VAL A 72 -3.61 -8.57 9.59
CA VAL A 72 -2.72 -9.73 9.68
C VAL A 72 -1.50 -9.54 8.76
N LEU A 73 -1.72 -9.10 7.52
CA LEU A 73 -0.64 -8.80 6.57
C LEU A 73 0.32 -7.76 7.13
N THR A 74 -0.21 -6.66 7.68
CA THR A 74 0.61 -5.60 8.28
C THR A 74 1.44 -6.12 9.46
N VAL A 75 0.88 -6.95 10.33
CA VAL A 75 1.60 -7.56 11.44
C VAL A 75 2.75 -8.42 10.93
N ILE A 76 2.51 -9.27 9.93
CA ILE A 76 3.55 -10.10 9.32
C ILE A 76 4.64 -9.24 8.70
N MET A 77 4.28 -8.18 7.97
CA MET A 77 5.25 -7.24 7.39
C MET A 77 6.14 -6.60 8.46
N VAL A 78 5.56 -6.18 9.58
CA VAL A 78 6.33 -5.58 10.69
C VAL A 78 7.28 -6.61 11.31
N ILE A 79 6.82 -7.83 11.56
CA ILE A 79 7.66 -8.90 12.11
C ILE A 79 8.85 -9.18 11.19
N TYR A 80 8.60 -9.40 9.90
CA TYR A 80 9.68 -9.65 8.93
C TYR A 80 10.60 -8.44 8.73
N ALA A 81 10.07 -7.21 8.80
CA ALA A 81 10.90 -6.02 8.73
C ALA A 81 11.87 -5.94 9.92
N LEU A 82 11.40 -6.22 11.14
CA LEU A 82 12.24 -6.23 12.35
C LEU A 82 13.30 -7.34 12.28
N VAL A 83 12.90 -8.56 11.92
CA VAL A 83 13.84 -9.68 11.73
C VAL A 83 14.85 -9.37 10.63
N GLY A 84 14.39 -8.79 9.52
CA GLY A 84 15.27 -8.38 8.42
C GLY A 84 16.27 -7.29 8.83
N MET A 85 15.85 -6.32 9.64
CA MET A 85 16.74 -5.29 10.19
C MET A 85 17.82 -5.90 11.09
N GLU A 86 17.48 -6.90 11.90
CA GLU A 86 18.46 -7.59 12.76
C GLU A 86 19.45 -8.43 11.94
N ILE A 87 18.99 -9.12 10.91
CA ILE A 87 19.83 -10.00 10.09
C ILE A 87 20.69 -9.23 9.09
N PHE A 88 20.12 -8.21 8.42
CA PHE A 88 20.72 -7.53 7.26
C PHE A 88 21.13 -6.09 7.54
N GLY A 89 20.63 -5.47 8.63
CA GLY A 89 20.85 -4.07 8.94
C GLY A 89 22.35 -3.72 9.00
N GLY A 90 22.71 -2.62 8.34
CA GLY A 90 24.08 -2.11 8.31
C GLY A 90 25.06 -2.88 7.41
N LYS A 91 24.77 -4.11 6.99
CA LYS A 91 25.74 -4.96 6.26
C LYS A 91 26.17 -4.38 4.92
N TYR A 92 25.30 -3.74 4.17
CA TYR A 92 25.65 -3.06 2.93
C TYR A 92 26.71 -1.97 3.12
N MET A 93 26.65 -1.24 4.24
CA MET A 93 27.63 -0.19 4.54
C MET A 93 29.01 -0.78 4.81
N PHE A 94 29.08 -1.96 5.44
CA PHE A 94 30.37 -2.66 5.69
C PHE A 94 31.02 -3.16 4.39
N HIS A 95 30.24 -3.45 3.36
CA HIS A 95 30.74 -3.89 2.06
C HIS A 95 31.08 -2.73 1.10
N GLY A 96 30.96 -1.47 1.56
CA GLY A 96 31.37 -0.29 0.79
C GLY A 96 30.51 -0.01 -0.44
N LEU A 97 29.28 -0.50 -0.48
CA LEU A 97 28.33 -0.23 -1.55
C LEU A 97 27.75 1.19 -1.39
N ASP A 98 28.18 2.09 -2.26
CA ASP A 98 27.67 3.44 -2.35
C ASP A 98 27.38 3.78 -3.82
N PRO A 99 26.16 4.10 -4.22
CA PRO A 99 24.96 4.30 -3.37
C PRO A 99 24.36 3.00 -2.85
N LEU A 100 23.74 3.07 -1.66
CA LEU A 100 23.00 1.96 -1.07
C LEU A 100 21.84 1.53 -1.97
N PRO A 101 21.62 0.22 -2.17
CA PRO A 101 20.46 -0.25 -2.91
C PRO A 101 19.15 0.20 -2.21
N ARG A 102 18.09 0.40 -2.98
CA ARG A 102 16.78 0.81 -2.44
C ARG A 102 16.15 -0.28 -1.56
N ASN A 103 16.38 -1.54 -1.91
CA ASN A 103 15.96 -2.74 -1.19
C ASN A 103 16.95 -3.03 -0.05
N ASN A 104 16.84 -2.31 1.05
CA ASN A 104 17.73 -2.47 2.21
C ASN A 104 16.95 -2.53 3.53
N PHE A 105 17.60 -2.99 4.59
CA PHE A 105 17.07 -3.12 5.93
C PHE A 105 17.73 -2.17 6.93
N ASN A 106 18.27 -1.04 6.49
CA ASN A 106 18.98 -0.10 7.36
C ASN A 106 18.03 0.77 8.20
N SER A 107 16.76 0.90 7.81
CA SER A 107 15.74 1.59 8.58
C SER A 107 14.39 0.89 8.44
N MET A 108 13.51 1.09 9.42
CA MET A 108 12.18 0.48 9.45
C MET A 108 11.36 0.81 8.19
N PHE A 109 11.47 2.02 7.69
CA PHE A 109 10.77 2.44 6.47
C PHE A 109 11.22 1.66 5.24
N TRP A 110 12.54 1.55 5.00
CA TRP A 110 13.08 0.79 3.88
C TRP A 110 12.87 -0.71 4.04
N ALA A 111 12.99 -1.23 5.27
CA ALA A 111 12.70 -2.62 5.58
C ALA A 111 11.24 -3.00 5.24
N LEU A 112 10.26 -2.16 5.61
CA LEU A 112 8.86 -2.38 5.26
C LEU A 112 8.62 -2.34 3.76
N ILE A 113 9.26 -1.42 3.02
CA ILE A 113 9.16 -1.36 1.56
C ILE A 113 9.76 -2.63 0.93
N THR A 114 10.92 -3.08 1.39
CA THR A 114 11.58 -4.29 0.89
C THR A 114 10.72 -5.54 1.17
N VAL A 115 10.19 -5.67 2.39
CA VAL A 115 9.28 -6.76 2.75
C VAL A 115 8.02 -6.73 1.88
N PHE A 116 7.42 -5.56 1.69
CA PHE A 116 6.25 -5.40 0.81
C PHE A 116 6.55 -5.81 -0.64
N GLN A 117 7.69 -5.40 -1.18
CA GLN A 117 8.15 -5.78 -2.52
C GLN A 117 8.25 -7.30 -2.66
N VAL A 118 8.88 -7.98 -1.70
CA VAL A 118 9.02 -9.45 -1.70
C VAL A 118 7.64 -10.13 -1.58
N LEU A 119 6.76 -9.63 -0.71
CA LEU A 119 5.39 -10.15 -0.55
C LEU A 119 4.57 -10.06 -1.82
N THR A 120 4.72 -8.99 -2.60
CA THR A 120 4.04 -8.83 -3.90
C THR A 120 4.67 -9.69 -5.01
N GLY A 121 5.80 -10.33 -4.76
CA GLY A 121 6.51 -11.15 -5.73
C GLY A 121 7.32 -10.34 -6.75
N GLU A 122 7.43 -9.02 -6.58
CA GLU A 122 8.15 -8.15 -7.49
C GLU A 122 9.66 -8.27 -7.28
N ASN A 123 10.36 -8.84 -8.27
CA ASN A 123 11.82 -9.02 -8.26
C ASN A 123 12.39 -9.62 -6.96
N TRP A 124 11.60 -10.45 -6.26
CA TRP A 124 11.98 -11.01 -4.97
C TRP A 124 13.27 -11.84 -5.01
N ASN A 125 13.52 -12.51 -6.13
CA ASN A 125 14.72 -13.31 -6.36
C ASN A 125 15.98 -12.44 -6.44
N ASP A 126 15.93 -11.30 -7.11
CA ASP A 126 17.05 -10.38 -7.23
C ASP A 126 17.39 -9.79 -5.86
N VAL A 127 16.35 -9.35 -5.12
CA VAL A 127 16.49 -8.89 -3.74
C VAL A 127 17.14 -9.94 -2.85
N MET A 128 16.74 -11.21 -2.99
CA MET A 128 17.34 -12.33 -2.27
C MET A 128 18.81 -12.51 -2.65
N HIS A 129 19.15 -12.48 -3.94
CA HIS A 129 20.53 -12.66 -4.42
C HIS A 129 21.45 -11.54 -3.92
N ASP A 130 21.01 -10.27 -4.00
CA ASP A 130 21.75 -9.12 -3.46
C ASP A 130 22.10 -9.32 -1.96
N HIS A 131 21.15 -9.86 -1.18
CA HIS A 131 21.36 -10.10 0.25
C HIS A 131 22.17 -11.38 0.52
N MET A 132 22.19 -12.34 -0.40
CA MET A 132 23.06 -13.54 -0.29
C MET A 132 24.54 -13.17 -0.39
N GLU A 133 24.91 -12.22 -1.24
CA GLU A 133 26.28 -11.76 -1.40
C GLU A 133 26.88 -11.19 -0.09
N ILE A 134 26.02 -10.58 0.75
CA ILE A 134 26.44 -9.92 1.99
C ILE A 134 26.17 -10.71 3.27
N SER A 135 25.28 -11.72 3.25
CA SER A 135 24.80 -12.38 4.47
C SER A 135 24.78 -13.91 4.43
N ALA A 136 25.37 -14.53 3.41
CA ALA A 136 25.41 -15.97 3.24
C ALA A 136 24.04 -16.66 3.03
N PHE A 137 24.05 -18.00 3.01
CA PHE A 137 22.91 -18.86 2.66
C PHE A 137 21.65 -18.67 3.53
N TRP A 138 21.77 -18.17 4.74
CA TRP A 138 20.62 -17.89 5.63
C TRP A 138 19.63 -16.88 5.04
N SER A 139 20.10 -16.00 4.15
CA SER A 139 19.24 -15.07 3.41
C SER A 139 18.18 -15.80 2.62
N VAL A 140 18.50 -16.93 2.02
CA VAL A 140 17.55 -17.74 1.22
C VAL A 140 16.35 -18.15 2.07
N LEU A 141 16.59 -18.67 3.28
CA LEU A 141 15.53 -19.10 4.18
C LEU A 141 14.59 -17.94 4.55
N PHE A 142 15.17 -16.77 4.82
CA PHE A 142 14.40 -15.59 5.14
C PHE A 142 13.50 -15.17 3.96
N PHE A 143 14.06 -14.99 2.77
CA PHE A 143 13.30 -14.50 1.60
C PHE A 143 12.32 -15.56 1.07
N VAL A 144 12.69 -16.83 1.04
CA VAL A 144 11.78 -17.91 0.62
C VAL A 144 10.61 -18.06 1.60
N SER A 145 10.86 -18.02 2.91
CA SER A 145 9.79 -18.09 3.90
C SER A 145 8.83 -16.89 3.78
N LEU A 146 9.36 -15.68 3.61
CA LEU A 146 8.58 -14.45 3.41
C LEU A 146 7.73 -14.54 2.14
N PHE A 147 8.31 -14.98 1.02
CA PHE A 147 7.60 -15.16 -0.25
C PHE A 147 6.49 -16.21 -0.15
N CYS A 148 6.77 -17.37 0.45
CA CYS A 148 5.77 -18.43 0.62
C CYS A 148 4.60 -17.99 1.50
N ILE A 149 4.87 -17.35 2.63
CA ILE A 149 3.83 -16.84 3.53
C ILE A 149 3.03 -15.75 2.85
N GLY A 150 3.71 -14.80 2.16
CA GLY A 150 3.05 -13.74 1.42
C GLY A 150 2.14 -14.27 0.34
N ASN A 151 2.61 -15.19 -0.47
CA ASN A 151 1.83 -15.79 -1.55
C ASN A 151 0.62 -16.59 -1.02
N TYR A 152 0.79 -17.32 0.08
CA TYR A 152 -0.31 -18.02 0.75
C TYR A 152 -1.40 -17.05 1.23
N ILE A 153 -1.02 -15.93 1.85
CA ILE A 153 -1.95 -14.91 2.33
C ILE A 153 -2.67 -14.22 1.15
N LEU A 154 -1.93 -13.85 0.09
CA LEU A 154 -2.52 -13.23 -1.09
C LEU A 154 -3.53 -14.16 -1.78
N MET A 155 -3.24 -15.45 -1.87
CA MET A 155 -4.18 -16.43 -2.42
C MET A 155 -5.45 -16.57 -1.57
N ASN A 156 -5.32 -16.56 -0.25
CA ASN A 156 -6.47 -16.59 0.65
C ASN A 156 -7.35 -15.34 0.53
N ILE A 157 -6.74 -14.15 0.37
CA ILE A 157 -7.47 -12.90 0.12
C ILE A 157 -8.21 -12.98 -1.21
N PHE A 158 -7.55 -13.46 -2.27
CA PHE A 158 -8.15 -13.63 -3.59
C PHE A 158 -9.35 -14.57 -3.55
N LEU A 159 -9.22 -15.73 -2.90
CA LEU A 159 -10.33 -16.69 -2.71
C LEU A 159 -11.48 -16.08 -1.91
N ALA A 160 -11.20 -15.35 -0.85
CA ALA A 160 -12.23 -14.68 -0.05
C ALA A 160 -13.03 -13.67 -0.88
N ILE A 161 -12.36 -12.89 -1.73
CA ILE A 161 -13.01 -11.91 -2.65
C ILE A 161 -13.89 -12.66 -3.66
N LEU A 162 -13.37 -13.74 -4.25
CA LEU A 162 -14.14 -14.53 -5.21
C LEU A 162 -15.41 -15.10 -4.59
N LEU A 163 -15.32 -15.74 -3.42
CA LEU A 163 -16.47 -16.33 -2.74
C LEU A 163 -17.53 -15.29 -2.39
N GLN A 164 -17.14 -14.11 -1.88
CA GLN A 164 -18.09 -13.03 -1.61
C GLN A 164 -18.85 -12.57 -2.85
N ASN A 165 -18.19 -12.53 -4.01
CA ASN A 165 -18.84 -12.14 -5.26
C ASN A 165 -19.81 -13.22 -5.77
N PHE A 166 -19.51 -14.48 -5.57
CA PHE A 166 -20.42 -15.60 -5.94
C PHE A 166 -21.68 -15.62 -5.07
N ASP A 167 -21.55 -15.50 -3.75
CA ASP A 167 -22.69 -15.49 -2.82
C ASP A 167 -23.67 -14.35 -3.14
N GLN A 168 -23.16 -13.17 -3.53
CA GLN A 168 -24.01 -12.03 -3.91
C GLN A 168 -24.76 -12.27 -5.23
N SER A 169 -24.14 -12.93 -6.19
CA SER A 169 -24.77 -13.22 -7.49
C SER A 169 -25.87 -14.28 -7.36
N GLU A 170 -25.69 -15.26 -6.50
CA GLU A 170 -26.68 -16.32 -6.24
C GLU A 170 -27.92 -15.77 -5.49
N LEU A 171 -27.71 -14.87 -4.53
CA LEU A 171 -28.80 -14.18 -3.83
C LEU A 171 -29.64 -13.31 -4.77
N ILE A 172 -29.03 -12.65 -5.74
CA ILE A 172 -29.75 -11.83 -6.73
C ILE A 172 -30.58 -12.73 -7.66
N ALA A 173 -30.02 -13.86 -8.08
CA ALA A 173 -30.71 -14.82 -8.96
C ALA A 173 -31.90 -15.55 -8.27
N LEU A 174 -31.93 -15.61 -6.94
CA LEU A 174 -33.04 -16.18 -6.19
C LEU A 174 -34.18 -15.20 -5.90
N VAL A 175 -33.96 -13.91 -6.11
CA VAL A 175 -34.93 -12.82 -5.87
C VAL A 175 -35.61 -12.34 -7.15
N GLU A 176 -35.08 -12.69 -8.33
CA GLU A 176 -35.72 -12.51 -9.65
C GLU A 176 -36.59 -13.71 -10.03
#